data_9df735be6456bde794c1b0e9537138fe
#
_entry.id   9df735be6456bde794c1b0e9537138fe
#
_cell.length_a   1.000
_cell.length_b   1.000
_cell.length_c   1.000
_cell.angle_alpha   90.00
_cell.angle_beta   90.00
_cell.angle_gamma   90.00
#
_symmetry.space_group_name_H-M   'P 1'
#
loop_
_entity.id
_entity.type
_entity.pdbx_description
1 polymer ?
#
loop_
_entity_poly.entity_id
_entity_poly.type
_entity_poly.pdbx_seq_one_letter_code
_entity_poly.pdbx_strand_id
1 'polypeptide(L)'
;MTINRVATTAINQSSSQVARETKVRRKLVKERSRLKRATVRNPNAKIIVNRGDLPVIKLGIRMLGRRPNSILKAGQHRYQRAFIQRLKNGRWHVMQRVAGKNRYPIDVVKIPMAAPLKQAFDENVDRIRRERLPGELASALKQQLRIAIKR
;
A
#
# COMPACT_ATOMS: atom_id res chain seq x y z
N MET A 1 -13.72 -13.13 -14.33
CA MET A 1 -12.62 -13.44 -15.29
C MET A 1 -11.35 -13.83 -14.53
N THR A 2 -10.66 -14.82 -15.05
CA THR A 2 -9.40 -15.37 -14.48
C THR A 2 -8.31 -14.33 -14.30
N ILE A 3 -8.10 -13.45 -15.29
CA ILE A 3 -7.12 -12.35 -15.23
C ILE A 3 -7.36 -11.45 -14.03
N ASN A 4 -8.60 -11.12 -13.72
CA ASN A 4 -8.94 -10.28 -12.57
C ASN A 4 -8.62 -10.96 -11.23
N ARG A 5 -8.79 -12.28 -11.15
CA ARG A 5 -8.41 -13.06 -9.96
C ARG A 5 -6.91 -13.05 -9.75
N VAL A 6 -6.15 -13.29 -10.81
CA VAL A 6 -4.67 -13.23 -10.77
C VAL A 6 -4.18 -11.85 -10.38
N ALA A 7 -4.76 -10.78 -10.95
CA ALA A 7 -4.42 -9.41 -10.58
C ALA A 7 -4.74 -9.10 -9.10
N THR A 8 -5.88 -9.56 -8.60
CA THR A 8 -6.23 -9.41 -7.18
C THR A 8 -5.25 -10.13 -6.26
N THR A 9 -4.80 -11.33 -6.65
CA THR A 9 -3.77 -12.07 -5.91
C THR A 9 -2.45 -11.31 -5.88
N ALA A 10 -2.04 -10.73 -7.01
CA ALA A 10 -0.84 -9.89 -7.08
C ALA A 10 -0.92 -8.68 -6.14
N ILE A 11 -2.05 -7.97 -6.13
CA ILE A 11 -2.29 -6.85 -5.21
C ILE A 11 -2.18 -7.31 -3.75
N ASN A 12 -2.80 -8.41 -3.40
CA ASN A 12 -2.81 -8.92 -2.03
C ASN A 12 -1.41 -9.32 -1.55
N GLN A 13 -0.64 -10.00 -2.37
CA GLN A 13 0.73 -10.41 -2.02
C GLN A 13 1.68 -9.21 -1.93
N SER A 14 1.62 -8.30 -2.91
CA SER A 14 2.42 -7.08 -2.90
C SER A 14 2.11 -6.20 -1.69
N SER A 15 0.82 -6.02 -1.38
CA SER A 15 0.40 -5.23 -0.22
C SER A 15 0.88 -5.85 1.11
N SER A 16 0.89 -7.18 1.21
CA SER A 16 1.40 -7.87 2.41
C SER A 16 2.91 -7.74 2.54
N GLN A 17 3.65 -7.81 1.45
CA GLN A 17 5.10 -7.60 1.44
C GLN A 17 5.46 -6.18 1.88
N VAL A 18 4.87 -5.16 1.24
CA VAL A 18 5.11 -3.76 1.59
C VAL A 18 4.72 -3.45 3.04
N ALA A 19 3.60 -4.00 3.52
CA ALA A 19 3.17 -3.82 4.90
C ALA A 19 4.20 -4.35 5.91
N ARG A 20 4.84 -5.48 5.64
CA ARG A 20 5.92 -6.03 6.46
C ARG A 20 7.19 -5.19 6.40
N GLU A 21 7.60 -4.77 5.22
CA GLU A 21 8.82 -3.98 5.00
C GLU A 21 8.72 -2.58 5.61
N THR A 22 7.58 -1.92 5.46
CA THR A 22 7.36 -0.55 5.94
C THR A 22 6.77 -0.48 7.34
N LYS A 23 6.39 -1.60 7.93
CA LYS A 23 5.69 -1.69 9.23
C LYS A 23 4.41 -0.85 9.27
N VAL A 24 3.68 -0.85 8.17
CA VAL A 24 2.40 -0.17 7.98
C VAL A 24 1.29 -1.21 7.90
N ARG A 25 0.09 -0.88 8.36
CA ARG A 25 -1.06 -1.78 8.24
C ARG A 25 -1.35 -2.11 6.78
N ARG A 26 -1.53 -3.39 6.48
CA ARG A 26 -1.83 -3.89 5.14
C ARG A 26 -3.00 -3.16 4.46
N LYS A 27 -4.03 -2.81 5.21
CA LYS A 27 -5.18 -2.06 4.70
C LYS A 27 -4.77 -0.74 4.06
N LEU A 28 -3.92 0.04 4.74
CA LEU A 28 -3.42 1.33 4.24
C LEU A 28 -2.56 1.18 2.99
N VAL A 29 -1.78 0.12 2.91
CA VAL A 29 -0.97 -0.19 1.72
C VAL A 29 -1.88 -0.60 0.56
N LYS A 30 -2.87 -1.45 0.80
CA LYS A 30 -3.81 -1.93 -0.22
C LYS A 30 -4.65 -0.81 -0.81
N GLU A 31 -5.05 0.17 -0.02
CA GLU A 31 -5.80 1.36 -0.48
C GLU A 31 -5.03 2.21 -1.49
N ARG A 32 -3.71 2.04 -1.59
CA ARG A 32 -2.87 2.72 -2.57
C ARG A 32 -2.85 2.05 -3.94
N SER A 33 -3.45 0.90 -4.07
CA SER A 33 -3.57 0.17 -5.33
C SER A 33 -5.02 0.10 -5.80
N ARG A 34 -5.22 0.27 -7.08
CA ARG A 34 -6.53 0.19 -7.73
C ARG A 34 -6.47 -0.76 -8.91
N LEU A 35 -7.39 -1.71 -8.95
CA LEU A 35 -7.53 -2.62 -10.07
C LEU A 35 -8.55 -2.07 -11.07
N LYS A 36 -8.09 -1.77 -12.29
CA LYS A 36 -8.95 -1.61 -13.46
C LYS A 36 -9.17 -2.99 -14.05
N ARG A 37 -10.37 -3.53 -13.87
CA ARG A 37 -10.69 -4.92 -14.23
C ARG A 37 -10.75 -5.12 -15.74
N ALA A 38 -10.31 -6.30 -16.17
CA ALA A 38 -10.56 -6.77 -17.52
C ALA A 38 -12.03 -7.09 -17.72
N THR A 39 -12.53 -6.81 -18.91
CA THR A 39 -13.89 -7.14 -19.37
C THR A 39 -13.82 -7.98 -20.63
N VAL A 40 -14.95 -8.52 -21.08
CA VAL A 40 -15.03 -9.29 -22.33
C VAL A 40 -14.59 -8.43 -23.54
N ARG A 41 -14.97 -7.14 -23.54
CA ARG A 41 -14.58 -6.20 -24.62
C ARG A 41 -13.14 -5.76 -24.53
N ASN A 42 -12.58 -5.70 -23.32
CA ASN A 42 -11.18 -5.34 -23.08
C ASN A 42 -10.56 -6.34 -22.10
N PRO A 43 -9.87 -7.36 -22.59
CA PRO A 43 -9.33 -8.44 -21.77
C PRO A 43 -8.06 -8.08 -20.99
N ASN A 44 -7.76 -6.80 -20.84
CA ASN A 44 -6.58 -6.29 -20.12
C ASN A 44 -6.95 -5.81 -18.69
N ALA A 45 -6.38 -6.43 -17.69
CA ALA A 45 -6.41 -5.92 -16.31
C ALA A 45 -5.22 -4.97 -16.08
N LYS A 46 -5.47 -3.86 -15.41
CA LYS A 46 -4.44 -2.88 -15.07
C LYS A 46 -4.44 -2.59 -13.58
N ILE A 47 -3.28 -2.73 -12.94
CA ILE A 47 -3.07 -2.34 -11.55
C ILE A 47 -2.44 -0.94 -11.54
N ILE A 48 -3.11 0.00 -10.88
CA ILE A 48 -2.65 1.38 -10.73
C ILE A 48 -2.23 1.55 -9.27
N VAL A 49 -0.99 1.97 -9.04
CA VAL A 49 -0.41 2.13 -7.70
C VAL A 49 -0.05 3.60 -7.46
N ASN A 50 -0.60 4.14 -6.38
CA ASN A 50 -0.20 5.47 -5.89
C ASN A 50 1.07 5.33 -5.05
N ARG A 51 2.19 5.82 -5.56
CA ARG A 51 3.52 5.77 -4.94
C ARG A 51 3.86 6.97 -4.06
N GLY A 52 2.93 7.86 -3.82
CA GLY A 52 3.14 9.00 -2.92
C GLY A 52 3.44 8.57 -1.48
N ASP A 53 4.13 9.41 -0.73
CA ASP A 53 4.46 9.14 0.67
C ASP A 53 3.20 9.02 1.53
N LEU A 54 3.25 8.17 2.54
CA LEU A 54 2.15 7.97 3.47
C LEU A 54 2.31 8.90 4.69
N PRO A 55 1.39 9.85 4.92
CA PRO A 55 1.42 10.65 6.14
C PRO A 55 1.25 9.78 7.39
N VAL A 56 2.13 9.98 8.36
CA VAL A 56 2.15 9.17 9.60
C VAL A 56 0.86 9.31 10.40
N ILE A 57 0.14 10.41 10.27
CA ILE A 57 -1.16 10.63 10.94
C ILE A 57 -2.20 9.52 10.68
N LYS A 58 -2.10 8.83 9.55
CA LYS A 58 -3.01 7.73 9.19
C LYS A 58 -2.76 6.43 9.95
N LEU A 59 -1.64 6.31 10.66
CA LEU A 59 -1.25 5.07 11.35
C LEU A 59 -1.88 4.90 12.73
N GLY A 60 -2.67 5.86 13.20
CA GLY A 60 -3.14 5.89 14.59
C GLY A 60 -2.04 6.34 15.55
N ILE A 61 -2.28 7.42 16.26
CA ILE A 61 -1.26 8.15 17.01
C ILE A 61 -1.48 8.00 18.51
N ARG A 62 -0.38 7.79 19.22
CA ARG A 62 -0.33 7.76 20.67
C ARG A 62 0.88 8.55 21.17
N MET A 63 0.65 9.46 22.10
CA MET A 63 1.73 10.18 22.76
C MET A 63 2.21 9.41 24.00
N LEU A 64 3.51 9.26 24.12
CA LEU A 64 4.18 8.64 25.26
C LEU A 64 5.10 9.64 25.94
N GLY A 65 5.06 9.69 27.28
CA GLY A 65 5.89 10.60 28.06
C GLY A 65 5.39 12.02 28.09
N ARG A 66 6.17 12.92 28.74
CA ARG A 66 5.87 14.34 28.91
C ARG A 66 6.87 15.21 28.14
N ARG A 67 6.42 16.38 27.68
CA ARG A 67 7.31 17.37 27.08
C ARG A 67 8.42 17.77 28.08
N PRO A 68 9.67 18.07 27.60
CA PRO A 68 10.09 18.13 26.20
C PRO A 68 10.46 16.79 25.57
N ASN A 69 10.56 15.71 26.32
CA ASN A 69 11.06 14.40 25.86
C ASN A 69 9.93 13.42 25.47
N SER A 70 8.80 13.94 25.01
CA SER A 70 7.69 13.11 24.57
C SER A 70 8.04 12.35 23.29
N ILE A 71 7.55 11.11 23.20
CA ILE A 71 7.66 10.26 22.01
C ILE A 71 6.27 10.11 21.41
N LEU A 72 6.15 10.39 20.11
CA LEU A 72 4.94 10.13 19.36
C LEU A 72 5.07 8.74 18.74
N LYS A 73 4.16 7.85 19.11
CA LYS A 73 4.07 6.51 18.54
C LYS A 73 2.95 6.47 17.49
N ALA A 74 3.30 6.06 16.28
CA ALA A 74 2.37 5.87 15.18
C ALA A 74 2.48 4.43 14.68
N GLY A 75 1.54 3.56 15.08
CA GLY A 75 1.65 2.14 14.82
C GLY A 75 2.91 1.54 15.45
N GLN A 76 3.82 1.03 14.62
CA GLN A 76 5.13 0.51 15.04
C GLN A 76 6.27 1.54 14.95
N HIS A 77 5.99 2.73 14.43
CA HIS A 77 6.96 3.81 14.28
C HIS A 77 6.97 4.72 15.50
N ARG A 78 8.15 5.22 15.87
CA ARG A 78 8.35 6.15 16.98
C ARG A 78 9.09 7.38 16.50
N TYR A 79 8.63 8.55 16.92
CA TYR A 79 9.22 9.84 16.58
C TYR A 79 9.44 10.67 17.82
N GLN A 80 10.69 11.02 18.10
CA GLN A 80 11.03 11.86 19.24
C GLN A 80 10.69 13.31 18.95
N ARG A 81 10.12 14.00 19.93
CA ARG A 81 9.78 15.43 19.87
C ARG A 81 8.85 15.78 18.69
N ALA A 82 8.11 14.82 18.21
CA ALA A 82 7.07 15.04 17.21
C ALA A 82 5.77 15.51 17.86
N PHE A 83 4.97 16.25 17.13
CA PHE A 83 3.70 16.81 17.59
C PHE A 83 2.66 16.81 16.48
N ILE A 84 1.39 16.91 16.87
CA ILE A 84 0.28 16.98 15.94
C ILE A 84 -0.10 18.45 15.74
N GLN A 85 -0.24 18.85 14.47
CA GLN A 85 -0.64 20.22 14.12
C GLN A 85 -1.63 20.20 12.95
N ARG A 86 -2.60 21.13 13.03
CA ARG A 86 -3.51 21.40 11.92
C ARG A 86 -2.86 22.39 10.95
N LEU A 87 -2.79 22.03 9.68
CA LEU A 87 -2.24 22.90 8.63
C LEU A 87 -3.28 23.91 8.12
N LYS A 88 -2.83 24.89 7.36
CA LYS A 88 -3.70 25.90 6.73
C LYS A 88 -4.80 25.30 5.84
N ASN A 89 -4.56 24.14 5.25
CA ASN A 89 -5.55 23.39 4.46
C ASN A 89 -6.60 22.64 5.31
N GLY A 90 -6.60 22.81 6.62
CA GLY A 90 -7.53 22.18 7.55
C GLY A 90 -7.21 20.73 7.92
N ARG A 91 -6.15 20.15 7.38
CA ARG A 91 -5.75 18.77 7.65
C ARG A 91 -4.79 18.67 8.82
N TRP A 92 -4.97 17.65 9.64
CA TRP A 92 -4.06 17.31 10.72
C TRP A 92 -2.88 16.49 10.21
N HIS A 93 -1.67 16.83 10.67
CA HIS A 93 -0.46 16.08 10.36
C HIS A 93 0.43 15.95 11.60
N VAL A 94 1.28 14.93 11.58
CA VAL A 94 2.39 14.78 12.51
C VAL A 94 3.55 15.61 11.98
N MET A 95 4.07 16.48 12.82
CA MET A 95 5.18 17.36 12.50
C MET A 95 6.38 17.02 13.39
N GLN A 96 7.56 17.14 12.86
CA GLN A 96 8.81 16.96 13.61
C GLN A 96 9.81 18.05 13.27
N ARG A 97 10.52 18.52 14.28
CA ARG A 97 11.60 19.49 14.08
C ARG A 97 12.82 18.80 13.53
N VAL A 98 13.39 19.38 12.49
CA VAL A 98 14.57 18.83 11.80
C VAL A 98 15.84 19.22 12.57
N ALA A 99 16.79 18.28 12.67
CA ALA A 99 18.14 18.51 13.21
C ALA A 99 18.19 19.08 14.64
N GLY A 100 17.27 18.69 15.51
CA GLY A 100 17.30 19.08 16.94
C GLY A 100 17.09 20.56 17.23
N LYS A 101 16.74 21.37 16.24
CA LYS A 101 16.46 22.80 16.41
C LYS A 101 15.13 23.03 17.12
N ASN A 102 15.06 24.07 17.96
CA ASN A 102 13.89 24.34 18.78
C ASN A 102 12.72 25.00 18.01
N ARG A 103 12.93 25.54 16.81
CA ARG A 103 11.91 26.18 15.98
C ARG A 103 11.83 25.58 14.58
N TYR A 104 12.54 26.14 13.64
CA TYR A 104 12.53 25.74 12.23
C TYR A 104 13.87 25.12 11.83
N PRO A 105 13.91 24.28 10.78
CA PRO A 105 12.78 23.83 9.97
C PRO A 105 11.93 22.76 10.64
N ILE A 106 10.62 22.74 10.29
CA ILE A 106 9.63 21.75 10.73
C ILE A 106 9.10 21.04 9.49
N ASP A 107 9.14 19.72 9.48
CA ASP A 107 8.64 18.90 8.37
C ASP A 107 7.46 18.04 8.78
N VAL A 108 6.59 17.78 7.81
CA VAL A 108 5.53 16.77 7.94
C VAL A 108 6.15 15.38 7.93
N VAL A 109 5.85 14.58 8.95
CA VAL A 109 6.37 13.20 9.04
C VAL A 109 5.58 12.29 8.11
N LYS A 110 6.29 11.69 7.16
CA LYS A 110 5.74 10.77 6.16
C LYS A 110 6.60 9.52 6.07
N ILE A 111 5.98 8.42 5.67
CA ILE A 111 6.68 7.18 5.37
C ILE A 111 6.89 7.12 3.87
N PRO A 112 8.13 6.99 3.37
CA PRO A 112 8.40 6.85 1.95
C PRO A 112 7.88 5.51 1.44
N MET A 113 6.99 5.55 0.45
CA MET A 113 6.31 4.37 -0.10
C MET A 113 6.73 4.05 -1.54
N ALA A 114 7.38 4.98 -2.25
CA ALA A 114 7.67 4.82 -3.67
C ALA A 114 8.53 3.60 -3.98
N ALA A 115 9.67 3.44 -3.33
CA ALA A 115 10.59 2.32 -3.58
C ALA A 115 10.00 0.97 -3.13
N PRO A 116 9.48 0.79 -1.91
CA PRO A 116 8.86 -0.47 -1.49
C PRO A 116 7.68 -0.88 -2.38
N LEU A 117 6.81 0.05 -2.74
CA LEU A 117 5.65 -0.23 -3.60
C LEU A 117 6.10 -0.64 -5.01
N LYS A 118 7.02 0.11 -5.61
CA LYS A 118 7.53 -0.22 -6.94
C LYS A 118 8.14 -1.62 -6.97
N GLN A 119 9.05 -1.90 -6.07
CA GLN A 119 9.75 -3.18 -6.01
C GLN A 119 8.78 -4.34 -5.77
N ALA A 120 7.94 -4.26 -4.77
CA ALA A 120 7.02 -5.34 -4.43
C ALA A 120 6.01 -5.63 -5.56
N PHE A 121 5.45 -4.59 -6.18
CA PHE A 121 4.48 -4.79 -7.26
C PHE A 121 5.15 -5.30 -8.54
N ASP A 122 6.31 -4.78 -8.93
CA ASP A 122 7.04 -5.26 -10.10
C ASP A 122 7.40 -6.75 -9.96
N GLU A 123 7.98 -7.14 -8.82
CA GLU A 123 8.37 -8.52 -8.55
C GLU A 123 7.18 -9.48 -8.48
N ASN A 124 6.14 -9.13 -7.72
CA ASN A 124 4.99 -10.02 -7.52
C ASN A 124 4.11 -10.13 -8.77
N VAL A 125 3.89 -9.04 -9.50
CA VAL A 125 3.10 -9.06 -10.74
C VAL A 125 3.79 -9.93 -11.78
N ASP A 126 5.08 -9.78 -11.98
CA ASP A 126 5.84 -10.58 -12.95
C ASP A 126 5.89 -12.06 -12.57
N ARG A 127 6.12 -12.36 -11.30
CA ARG A 127 6.13 -13.75 -10.81
C ARG A 127 4.76 -14.40 -10.96
N ILE A 128 3.71 -13.78 -10.49
CA ILE A 128 2.36 -14.35 -10.52
C ILE A 128 1.86 -14.49 -11.96
N ARG A 129 2.18 -13.55 -12.84
CA ARG A 129 1.86 -13.64 -14.26
C ARG A 129 2.50 -14.87 -14.89
N ARG A 130 3.77 -15.15 -14.59
CA ARG A 130 4.49 -16.32 -15.14
C ARG A 130 4.05 -17.63 -14.52
N GLU A 131 3.85 -17.68 -13.21
CA GLU A 131 3.62 -18.93 -12.48
C GLU A 131 2.14 -19.33 -12.43
N ARG A 132 1.23 -18.37 -12.28
CA ARG A 132 -0.19 -18.66 -12.05
C ARG A 132 -1.08 -18.47 -13.26
N LEU A 133 -0.83 -17.46 -14.08
CA LEU A 133 -1.73 -17.10 -15.17
C LEU A 133 -1.94 -18.24 -16.18
N PRO A 134 -0.91 -18.97 -16.64
CA PRO A 134 -1.09 -20.08 -17.57
C PRO A 134 -1.99 -21.20 -16.99
N GLY A 135 -1.75 -21.60 -15.74
CA GLY A 135 -2.54 -22.65 -15.08
C GLY A 135 -3.98 -22.24 -14.82
N GLU A 136 -4.22 -21.03 -14.37
CA GLU A 136 -5.54 -20.46 -14.14
C GLU A 136 -6.34 -20.33 -15.46
N LEU A 137 -5.70 -19.91 -16.54
CA LEU A 137 -6.33 -19.84 -17.87
C LEU A 137 -6.67 -21.24 -18.41
N ALA A 138 -5.79 -22.21 -18.26
CA ALA A 138 -6.03 -23.59 -18.65
C ALA A 138 -7.22 -24.20 -17.88
N SER A 139 -7.29 -23.97 -16.57
CA SER A 139 -8.39 -24.43 -15.72
C SER A 139 -9.73 -23.79 -16.11
N ALA A 140 -9.74 -22.50 -16.37
CA ALA A 140 -10.93 -21.77 -16.82
C ALA A 140 -11.42 -22.27 -18.18
N LEU A 141 -10.52 -22.55 -19.12
CA LEU A 141 -10.85 -23.10 -20.42
C LEU A 141 -11.47 -24.50 -20.30
N LYS A 142 -10.87 -25.38 -19.49
CA LYS A 142 -11.44 -26.72 -19.21
C LYS A 142 -12.86 -26.65 -18.64
N GLN A 143 -13.12 -25.72 -17.75
CA GLN A 143 -14.46 -25.52 -17.17
C GLN A 143 -15.47 -25.06 -18.22
N GLN A 144 -15.12 -24.15 -19.10
CA GLN A 144 -15.97 -23.69 -20.19
C GLN A 144 -16.28 -24.81 -21.20
N LEU A 145 -15.30 -25.62 -21.55
CA LEU A 145 -15.49 -26.78 -22.42
C LEU A 145 -16.45 -27.80 -21.80
N ARG A 146 -16.33 -28.07 -20.49
CA ARG A 146 -17.28 -28.98 -19.80
C ARG A 146 -18.72 -28.47 -19.85
N ILE A 147 -18.92 -27.15 -19.68
CA ILE A 147 -20.24 -26.53 -19.76
C ILE A 147 -20.80 -26.63 -21.18
N ALA A 148 -19.98 -26.40 -22.19
CA ALA A 148 -20.38 -26.49 -23.60
C ALA A 148 -20.77 -27.93 -24.03
N ILE A 149 -20.04 -28.93 -23.53
CA ILE A 149 -20.31 -30.36 -23.83
C ILE A 149 -21.59 -30.86 -23.14
N LYS A 150 -21.95 -30.30 -21.98
CA LYS A 150 -23.19 -30.70 -21.26
C LYS A 150 -24.47 -30.07 -21.78
N ARG A 151 -24.40 -29.15 -22.71
CA ARG A 151 -25.55 -28.57 -23.41
C ARG A 151 -25.82 -29.34 -24.70
#